data_c3c1884fa3ff28f069696573b4c103af
#
_entry.id   c3c1884fa3ff28f069696573b4c103af
#
_cell.length_a   1.000
_cell.length_b   1.000
_cell.length_c   1.000
_cell.angle_alpha   90.00
_cell.angle_beta   90.00
_cell.angle_gamma   90.00
#
_symmetry.space_group_name_H-M   'P 1'
#
loop_
_entity.id
_entity.type
_entity.pdbx_description
1 polymer ?
#
loop_
_entity_poly.entity_id
_entity_poly.type
_entity_poly.pdbx_seq_one_letter_code
_entity_poly.pdbx_strand_id
1 'polypeptide(L)'
;TVTCELAFLSPSKTKNPHDYSRTPGGSSSGSAAVIASDMAPLSIGTQTGGSVIRPASYCGVVGYKPTYGLISRNGILQTSYNLDQVGVFGKTISDVALLSKVLFARDDADETTTNINFLNKKIKIKKSKFVFYKTKRWRNVDSISKKSFNKFILNNKKIVKVETAPKYFEDMIDCHTIIYETEMAQNFHHYYKTSKGKLSIEIKRAIINGLKHSAKDYALALDAMRTYSKNLDSIFERFDAIITPSSCGIADKGFKTTGSPEFNKIWSLAHVPCISLPIX
;
A
#
# COMPACT_ATOMS: atom_id res chain seq x y z
N THR A 1 -4.31 8.11 -10.29
CA THR A 1 -4.25 7.36 -11.56
C THR A 1 -4.57 5.91 -11.32
N VAL A 2 -5.38 5.33 -12.19
CA VAL A 2 -5.75 3.92 -12.10
C VAL A 2 -4.54 3.07 -12.43
N THR A 3 -4.16 2.19 -11.51
CA THR A 3 -3.19 1.11 -11.77
C THR A 3 -1.92 1.57 -12.49
N CYS A 4 -1.39 2.74 -12.11
CA CYS A 4 -0.15 3.28 -12.68
C CYS A 4 -0.24 3.63 -14.18
N GLU A 5 -1.45 3.96 -14.68
CA GLU A 5 -1.65 4.27 -16.10
C GLU A 5 -0.67 5.31 -16.65
N LEU A 6 -0.31 6.30 -15.84
CA LEU A 6 0.64 7.34 -16.27
C LEU A 6 2.01 6.75 -16.65
N ALA A 7 2.42 5.65 -16.03
CA ALA A 7 3.69 5.02 -16.38
C ALA A 7 3.61 4.20 -17.66
N PHE A 8 2.42 3.66 -17.98
CA PHE A 8 2.28 2.67 -19.05
C PHE A 8 1.75 3.25 -20.36
N LEU A 9 0.79 4.15 -20.28
CA LEU A 9 0.13 4.68 -21.50
C LEU A 9 0.75 6.00 -21.95
N SER A 10 1.01 6.88 -21.01
CA SER A 10 1.59 8.19 -21.28
C SER A 10 2.62 8.45 -20.18
N PRO A 11 3.90 8.23 -20.48
CA PRO A 11 4.94 8.42 -19.47
C PRO A 11 4.79 9.76 -18.76
N SER A 12 4.69 9.69 -17.45
CA SER A 12 4.53 10.88 -16.62
C SER A 12 5.76 11.78 -16.68
N LYS A 13 5.53 13.08 -16.67
CA LYS A 13 6.60 14.05 -16.48
C LYS A 13 7.11 14.04 -15.04
N THR A 14 6.37 13.44 -14.12
CA THR A 14 6.75 13.33 -12.69
C THR A 14 7.98 12.45 -12.55
N LYS A 15 9.01 13.00 -11.99
CA LYS A 15 10.29 12.32 -11.73
C LYS A 15 10.52 12.18 -10.24
N ASN A 16 11.41 11.29 -9.86
CA ASN A 16 11.83 11.17 -8.46
C ASN A 16 12.69 12.41 -8.11
N PRO A 17 12.30 13.20 -7.11
CA PRO A 17 13.05 14.42 -6.79
C PRO A 17 14.51 14.20 -6.35
N HIS A 18 14.85 12.99 -5.89
CA HIS A 18 16.22 12.66 -5.46
C HIS A 18 17.12 12.24 -6.62
N ASP A 19 16.50 11.75 -7.72
CA ASP A 19 17.25 11.33 -8.92
C ASP A 19 16.28 11.34 -10.12
N TYR A 20 16.40 12.35 -10.95
CA TYR A 20 15.51 12.59 -12.09
C TYR A 20 15.55 11.48 -13.15
N SER A 21 16.48 10.53 -13.05
CA SER A 21 16.54 9.37 -13.94
C SER A 21 15.67 8.21 -13.43
N ARG A 22 15.09 8.34 -12.23
CA ARG A 22 14.33 7.27 -11.55
C ARG A 22 12.85 7.58 -11.44
N THR A 23 12.06 6.51 -11.34
CA THR A 23 10.63 6.58 -11.08
C THR A 23 10.36 7.12 -9.67
N PRO A 24 9.34 7.94 -9.46
CA PRO A 24 8.91 8.31 -8.10
C PRO A 24 8.09 7.19 -7.43
N GLY A 25 7.92 6.05 -8.11
CA GLY A 25 6.98 5.01 -7.67
C GLY A 25 5.56 5.36 -8.07
N GLY A 26 4.61 4.59 -7.60
CA GLY A 26 3.20 4.85 -7.92
C GLY A 26 2.24 3.84 -7.27
N SER A 27 0.94 4.03 -7.54
CA SER A 27 0.34 4.97 -8.51
C SER A 27 0.18 6.41 -7.97
N SER A 28 0.38 6.69 -6.68
CA SER A 28 0.34 8.06 -6.12
C SER A 28 1.69 8.76 -6.35
N SER A 29 2.17 8.76 -7.60
CA SER A 29 3.48 9.29 -8.00
C SER A 29 3.62 10.78 -7.69
N GLY A 30 2.67 11.57 -8.17
CA GLY A 30 2.66 13.03 -7.95
C GLY A 30 2.54 13.38 -6.47
N SER A 31 1.71 12.63 -5.75
CA SER A 31 1.48 12.90 -4.30
C SER A 31 2.76 12.74 -3.48
N ALA A 32 3.57 11.73 -3.76
CA ALA A 32 4.84 11.55 -3.05
C ALA A 32 5.88 12.57 -3.53
N ALA A 33 5.98 12.78 -4.86
CA ALA A 33 6.97 13.69 -5.43
C ALA A 33 6.77 15.14 -4.99
N VAL A 34 5.51 15.61 -4.88
CA VAL A 34 5.21 16.98 -4.48
C VAL A 34 5.67 17.27 -3.03
N ILE A 35 5.55 16.27 -2.15
CA ILE A 35 6.04 16.37 -0.76
C ILE A 35 7.57 16.37 -0.75
N ALA A 36 8.18 15.44 -1.50
CA ALA A 36 9.64 15.33 -1.55
C ALA A 36 10.31 16.58 -2.13
N SER A 37 9.60 17.31 -3.02
CA SER A 37 10.08 18.55 -3.66
C SER A 37 9.73 19.82 -2.89
N ASP A 38 9.14 19.73 -1.72
CA ASP A 38 8.68 20.87 -0.92
C ASP A 38 7.66 21.77 -1.64
N MET A 39 6.94 21.23 -2.61
CA MET A 39 5.92 21.97 -3.37
C MET A 39 4.58 22.05 -2.62
N ALA A 40 4.36 21.13 -1.67
CA ALA A 40 3.19 21.16 -0.78
C ALA A 40 3.57 20.49 0.55
N PRO A 41 2.99 20.94 1.67
CA PRO A 41 3.28 20.31 2.97
C PRO A 41 2.59 18.97 3.16
N LEU A 42 1.44 18.77 2.52
CA LEU A 42 0.58 17.58 2.68
C LEU A 42 0.01 17.16 1.34
N SER A 43 -0.21 15.89 1.15
CA SER A 43 -0.92 15.40 -0.03
C SER A 43 -1.69 14.10 0.26
N ILE A 44 -2.65 13.80 -0.61
CA ILE A 44 -3.52 12.62 -0.51
C ILE A 44 -3.19 11.69 -1.69
N GLY A 45 -3.28 10.40 -1.45
CA GLY A 45 -3.19 9.39 -2.49
C GLY A 45 -4.10 8.21 -2.17
N THR A 46 -4.02 7.17 -2.98
CA THR A 46 -4.81 5.95 -2.79
C THR A 46 -3.92 4.71 -2.90
N GLN A 47 -4.34 3.65 -2.26
CA GLN A 47 -3.64 2.37 -2.32
C GLN A 47 -4.64 1.21 -2.44
N THR A 48 -4.45 0.43 -3.51
CA THR A 48 -5.10 -0.87 -3.66
C THR A 48 -4.11 -1.98 -3.27
N GLY A 49 -2.88 -1.90 -3.79
CA GLY A 49 -1.80 -2.84 -3.46
C GLY A 49 -0.68 -2.21 -2.65
N GLY A 50 0.01 -1.21 -3.24
CA GLY A 50 1.16 -0.57 -2.59
C GLY A 50 1.30 0.91 -2.93
N SER A 51 0.24 1.54 -3.43
CA SER A 51 0.30 2.82 -4.13
C SER A 51 0.42 4.06 -3.24
N VAL A 52 0.50 3.92 -1.93
CA VAL A 52 0.87 4.98 -0.97
C VAL A 52 2.27 4.66 -0.40
N ILE A 53 2.43 3.45 0.12
CA ILE A 53 3.63 3.05 0.85
C ILE A 53 4.85 3.01 -0.07
N ARG A 54 4.71 2.46 -1.30
CA ARG A 54 5.83 2.35 -2.24
C ARG A 54 6.33 3.70 -2.75
N PRO A 55 5.47 4.62 -3.29
CA PRO A 55 5.99 5.92 -3.69
C PRO A 55 6.53 6.76 -2.52
N ALA A 56 5.98 6.61 -1.31
CA ALA A 56 6.55 7.25 -0.11
C ALA A 56 7.99 6.77 0.11
N SER A 57 8.22 5.46 0.01
CA SER A 57 9.56 4.86 0.14
C SER A 57 10.52 5.38 -0.92
N TYR A 58 10.07 5.39 -2.19
CA TYR A 58 10.92 5.81 -3.32
C TYR A 58 11.28 7.30 -3.27
N CYS A 59 10.39 8.13 -2.73
CA CYS A 59 10.59 9.57 -2.63
C CYS A 59 11.10 10.02 -1.25
N GLY A 60 11.36 9.08 -0.33
CA GLY A 60 11.93 9.40 0.98
C GLY A 60 11.04 10.28 1.86
N VAL A 61 9.73 10.10 1.77
CA VAL A 61 8.74 10.85 2.56
C VAL A 61 7.93 9.89 3.45
N VAL A 62 7.23 10.45 4.42
CA VAL A 62 6.31 9.67 5.25
C VAL A 62 5.02 9.45 4.46
N GLY A 63 4.64 8.18 4.28
CA GLY A 63 3.37 7.81 3.67
C GLY A 63 2.57 6.95 4.65
N TYR A 64 1.32 7.28 4.86
CA TYR A 64 0.47 6.57 5.81
C TYR A 64 -0.82 6.12 5.14
N LYS A 65 -1.07 4.83 5.21
CA LYS A 65 -2.32 4.20 4.80
C LYS A 65 -3.05 3.79 6.08
N PRO A 66 -4.14 4.47 6.46
CA PRO A 66 -4.90 4.13 7.66
C PRO A 66 -5.55 2.74 7.57
N THR A 67 -6.17 2.32 8.64
CA THR A 67 -7.10 1.18 8.64
C THR A 67 -8.21 1.46 7.62
N TYR A 68 -8.62 0.42 6.88
CA TYR A 68 -9.72 0.49 5.92
C TYR A 68 -10.98 1.06 6.60
N GLY A 69 -11.66 1.97 5.92
CA GLY A 69 -12.89 2.57 6.42
C GLY A 69 -12.71 3.77 7.36
N LEU A 70 -11.45 4.23 7.59
CA LEU A 70 -11.25 5.45 8.40
C LEU A 70 -11.34 6.73 7.57
N ILE A 71 -11.09 6.66 6.26
CA ILE A 71 -11.23 7.80 5.33
C ILE A 71 -12.18 7.36 4.21
N SER A 72 -13.17 8.18 3.93
CA SER A 72 -14.13 7.94 2.86
C SER A 72 -13.46 7.86 1.49
N ARG A 73 -13.99 6.98 0.65
CA ARG A 73 -13.60 6.82 -0.75
C ARG A 73 -14.64 7.43 -1.70
N ASN A 74 -15.65 8.08 -1.15
CA ASN A 74 -16.68 8.75 -1.96
C ASN A 74 -16.03 9.79 -2.88
N GLY A 75 -16.39 9.79 -4.16
CA GLY A 75 -15.80 10.67 -5.17
C GLY A 75 -14.48 10.16 -5.75
N ILE A 76 -13.98 9.01 -5.31
CA ILE A 76 -12.75 8.40 -5.85
C ILE A 76 -13.12 7.32 -6.86
N LEU A 77 -12.44 7.31 -8.02
CA LEU A 77 -12.65 6.26 -9.02
C LEU A 77 -12.29 4.88 -8.41
N GLN A 78 -13.28 4.05 -8.28
CA GLN A 78 -13.14 2.73 -7.65
C GLN A 78 -12.41 1.75 -8.57
N THR A 79 -11.29 1.25 -8.08
CA THR A 79 -10.54 0.14 -8.70
C THR A 79 -11.00 -1.19 -8.11
N SER A 80 -11.07 -1.25 -6.78
CA SER A 80 -11.44 -2.45 -6.03
C SER A 80 -12.21 -2.04 -4.78
N TYR A 81 -13.44 -2.52 -4.65
CA TYR A 81 -14.28 -2.23 -3.49
C TYR A 81 -13.62 -2.69 -2.18
N ASN A 82 -13.06 -3.89 -2.19
CA ASN A 82 -12.52 -4.49 -0.97
C ASN A 82 -11.08 -4.06 -0.66
N LEU A 83 -10.35 -3.44 -1.60
CA LEU A 83 -8.92 -3.16 -1.40
C LEU A 83 -8.57 -1.68 -1.41
N ASP A 84 -9.36 -0.82 -2.08
CA ASP A 84 -9.01 0.59 -2.22
C ASP A 84 -9.07 1.31 -0.87
N GLN A 85 -8.02 2.05 -0.57
CA GLN A 85 -7.89 2.82 0.67
C GLN A 85 -7.26 4.16 0.36
N VAL A 86 -7.72 5.20 1.04
CA VAL A 86 -7.11 6.54 0.96
C VAL A 86 -5.92 6.56 1.91
N GLY A 87 -4.85 7.22 1.49
CA GLY A 87 -3.69 7.45 2.34
C GLY A 87 -3.18 8.87 2.20
N VAL A 88 -2.26 9.23 3.06
CA VAL A 88 -1.74 10.59 3.17
C VAL A 88 -0.21 10.59 3.14
N PHE A 89 0.35 11.72 2.73
CA PHE A 89 1.80 11.93 2.67
C PHE A 89 2.16 13.24 3.36
N GLY A 90 3.35 13.27 3.96
CA GLY A 90 3.93 14.45 4.59
C GLY A 90 5.43 14.26 4.79
N LYS A 91 6.11 15.30 5.26
CA LYS A 91 7.55 15.21 5.58
C LYS A 91 7.77 14.52 6.92
N THR A 92 6.83 14.65 7.85
CA THR A 92 6.97 14.12 9.21
C THR A 92 5.75 13.30 9.61
N ILE A 93 5.91 12.53 10.69
CA ILE A 93 4.79 11.78 11.30
C ILE A 93 3.69 12.74 11.75
N SER A 94 4.08 13.91 12.28
CA SER A 94 3.12 14.92 12.74
C SER A 94 2.25 15.45 11.59
N ASP A 95 2.85 15.62 10.41
CA ASP A 95 2.14 16.08 9.21
C ASP A 95 1.06 15.08 8.80
N VAL A 96 1.44 13.80 8.68
CA VAL A 96 0.47 12.77 8.27
C VAL A 96 -0.60 12.54 9.34
N ALA A 97 -0.24 12.68 10.62
CA ALA A 97 -1.20 12.60 11.72
C ALA A 97 -2.20 13.76 11.67
N LEU A 98 -1.73 14.96 11.39
CA LEU A 98 -2.58 16.16 11.27
C LEU A 98 -3.61 15.98 10.15
N LEU A 99 -3.12 15.62 8.95
CA LEU A 99 -4.01 15.44 7.78
C LEU A 99 -5.00 14.28 8.03
N SER A 100 -4.51 13.16 8.60
CA SER A 100 -5.36 12.01 8.90
C SER A 100 -6.50 12.39 9.85
N LYS A 101 -6.23 13.19 10.88
CA LYS A 101 -7.25 13.64 11.83
C LYS A 101 -8.39 14.42 11.14
N VAL A 102 -8.04 15.23 10.15
CA VAL A 102 -9.02 16.01 9.38
C VAL A 102 -9.87 15.10 8.49
N LEU A 103 -9.26 14.07 7.93
CA LEU A 103 -9.92 13.18 6.95
C LEU A 103 -10.69 12.03 7.60
N PHE A 104 -10.37 11.67 8.84
CA PHE A 104 -11.04 10.58 9.56
C PHE A 104 -12.47 10.99 9.89
N ALA A 105 -13.44 10.36 9.24
CA ALA A 105 -14.85 10.65 9.46
C ALA A 105 -15.73 9.50 8.98
N ARG A 106 -16.89 9.37 9.61
CA ARG A 106 -18.00 8.60 9.05
C ARG A 106 -18.58 9.40 7.88
N ASP A 107 -18.80 8.73 6.77
CA ASP A 107 -19.44 9.30 5.57
C ASP A 107 -20.57 8.34 5.15
N ASP A 108 -21.81 8.79 5.22
CA ASP A 108 -22.94 7.95 4.86
C ASP A 108 -23.00 7.61 3.37
N ALA A 109 -22.25 8.32 2.52
CA ALA A 109 -22.10 7.99 1.10
C ALA A 109 -21.06 6.90 0.85
N ASP A 110 -20.29 6.49 1.87
CA ASP A 110 -19.37 5.34 1.81
C ASP A 110 -19.63 4.44 3.01
N GLU A 111 -20.46 3.42 2.78
CA GLU A 111 -20.91 2.47 3.83
C GLU A 111 -19.76 1.73 4.53
N THR A 112 -18.55 1.75 3.94
CA THR A 112 -17.38 1.11 4.57
C THR A 112 -16.80 1.94 5.71
N THR A 113 -17.19 3.22 5.81
CA THR A 113 -16.65 4.09 6.86
C THR A 113 -17.29 3.80 8.21
N THR A 114 -16.51 4.02 9.26
CA THR A 114 -16.90 3.71 10.63
C THR A 114 -16.76 4.92 11.54
N ASN A 115 -17.50 4.96 12.63
CA ASN A 115 -17.36 5.99 13.66
C ASN A 115 -16.00 5.91 14.35
N ILE A 116 -15.45 7.07 14.64
CA ILE A 116 -14.08 7.18 15.16
C ILE A 116 -14.14 7.67 16.59
N ASN A 117 -13.98 6.75 17.53
CA ASN A 117 -14.06 7.07 18.97
C ASN A 117 -12.69 7.08 19.66
N PHE A 118 -11.61 6.85 18.89
CA PHE A 118 -10.27 6.70 19.50
C PHE A 118 -9.35 7.90 19.37
N LEU A 119 -9.70 8.89 18.55
CA LEU A 119 -8.80 10.03 18.24
C LEU A 119 -8.37 10.82 19.47
N ASN A 120 -9.22 10.86 20.49
CA ASN A 120 -8.96 11.62 21.72
C ASN A 120 -8.37 10.78 22.85
N LYS A 121 -8.12 9.48 22.60
CA LYS A 121 -7.53 8.61 23.61
C LYS A 121 -6.03 8.90 23.74
N LYS A 122 -5.60 9.28 24.94
CA LYS A 122 -4.16 9.40 25.23
C LYS A 122 -3.54 8.01 25.27
N ILE A 123 -2.56 7.79 24.42
CA ILE A 123 -1.81 6.54 24.37
C ILE A 123 -0.57 6.69 25.25
N LYS A 124 -0.45 5.85 26.25
CA LYS A 124 0.79 5.78 27.05
C LYS A 124 1.81 4.98 26.23
N ILE A 125 2.90 5.61 25.87
CA ILE A 125 3.99 4.96 25.16
C ILE A 125 4.69 4.01 26.14
N LYS A 126 4.56 2.71 25.88
CA LYS A 126 5.28 1.67 26.59
C LYS A 126 6.53 1.29 25.79
N LYS A 127 7.41 0.52 26.37
CA LYS A 127 8.55 -0.06 25.65
C LYS A 127 8.00 -0.97 24.53
N SER A 128 8.15 -0.54 23.31
CA SER A 128 7.55 -1.22 22.15
C SER A 128 8.33 -2.49 21.78
N LYS A 129 7.59 -3.47 21.29
CA LYS A 129 8.13 -4.74 20.77
C LYS A 129 7.71 -4.86 19.30
N PHE A 130 8.65 -5.08 18.44
CA PHE A 130 8.42 -5.20 17.01
C PHE A 130 8.83 -6.58 16.50
N VAL A 131 8.21 -7.03 15.43
CA VAL A 131 8.65 -8.24 14.74
C VAL A 131 8.97 -7.93 13.28
N PHE A 132 10.08 -8.44 12.78
CA PHE A 132 10.40 -8.49 11.37
C PHE A 132 10.17 -9.92 10.88
N TYR A 133 9.22 -10.06 9.98
CA TYR A 133 8.95 -11.35 9.35
C TYR A 133 9.73 -11.45 8.03
N LYS A 134 10.66 -12.38 7.98
CA LYS A 134 11.41 -12.68 6.77
C LYS A 134 10.56 -13.58 5.88
N THR A 135 9.86 -12.97 4.92
CA THR A 135 9.03 -13.69 3.94
C THR A 135 9.88 -14.27 2.82
N LYS A 136 9.31 -15.13 1.98
CA LYS A 136 9.98 -15.62 0.76
C LYS A 136 10.35 -14.45 -0.18
N ARG A 137 9.58 -13.36 -0.13
CA ARG A 137 9.80 -12.16 -0.97
C ARG A 137 11.09 -11.42 -0.60
N TRP A 138 11.66 -11.68 0.59
CA TRP A 138 12.93 -11.08 1.01
C TRP A 138 14.04 -11.28 -0.03
N ARG A 139 14.00 -12.37 -0.79
CA ARG A 139 14.97 -12.62 -1.88
C ARG A 139 14.95 -11.53 -2.95
N ASN A 140 13.79 -10.88 -3.16
CA ASN A 140 13.58 -9.85 -4.19
C ASN A 140 14.03 -8.45 -3.77
N VAL A 141 14.41 -8.26 -2.51
CA VAL A 141 14.95 -6.98 -2.04
C VAL A 141 16.37 -6.82 -2.60
N ASP A 142 16.73 -5.62 -3.08
CA ASP A 142 18.08 -5.37 -3.61
C ASP A 142 19.14 -5.45 -2.49
N SER A 143 20.40 -5.60 -2.89
CA SER A 143 21.53 -5.81 -1.95
C SER A 143 21.77 -4.61 -1.03
N ILE A 144 21.60 -3.39 -1.56
CA ILE A 144 21.82 -2.14 -0.80
C ILE A 144 20.75 -2.05 0.30
N SER A 145 19.50 -2.23 -0.08
CA SER A 145 18.37 -2.17 0.86
C SER A 145 18.43 -3.31 1.89
N LYS A 146 18.83 -4.51 1.47
CA LYS A 146 19.07 -5.63 2.41
C LYS A 146 20.11 -5.25 3.47
N LYS A 147 21.23 -4.66 3.04
CA LYS A 147 22.30 -4.25 3.95
C LYS A 147 21.80 -3.21 4.96
N SER A 148 21.12 -2.17 4.48
CA SER A 148 20.57 -1.10 5.33
C SER A 148 19.54 -1.64 6.32
N PHE A 149 18.62 -2.47 5.83
CA PHE A 149 17.56 -3.07 6.64
C PHE A 149 18.15 -4.00 7.73
N ASN A 150 19.11 -4.84 7.35
CA ASN A 150 19.79 -5.71 8.32
C ASN A 150 20.54 -4.90 9.38
N LYS A 151 21.21 -3.79 8.99
CA LYS A 151 21.87 -2.88 9.93
C LYS A 151 20.86 -2.27 10.89
N PHE A 152 19.70 -1.82 10.37
CA PHE A 152 18.61 -1.29 11.21
C PHE A 152 18.15 -2.32 12.23
N ILE A 153 17.88 -3.56 11.80
CA ILE A 153 17.42 -4.64 12.68
C ILE A 153 18.48 -4.93 13.75
N LEU A 154 19.74 -5.04 13.36
CA LEU A 154 20.84 -5.33 14.27
C LEU A 154 21.00 -4.26 15.35
N ASN A 155 20.92 -2.99 14.95
CA ASN A 155 21.01 -1.85 15.87
C ASN A 155 19.83 -1.81 16.86
N ASN A 156 18.69 -2.42 16.48
CA ASN A 156 17.46 -2.40 17.27
C ASN A 156 17.08 -3.77 17.81
N LYS A 157 18.03 -4.71 17.93
CA LYS A 157 17.77 -6.11 18.34
C LYS A 157 17.11 -6.25 19.73
N LYS A 158 17.20 -5.22 20.57
CA LYS A 158 16.55 -5.22 21.89
C LYS A 158 15.02 -5.08 21.78
N ILE A 159 14.50 -4.50 20.68
CA ILE A 159 13.08 -4.24 20.49
C ILE A 159 12.52 -4.89 19.23
N VAL A 160 13.39 -5.33 18.30
CA VAL A 160 12.97 -5.99 17.05
C VAL A 160 13.35 -7.46 17.11
N LYS A 161 12.35 -8.33 17.08
CA LYS A 161 12.53 -9.78 16.98
C LYS A 161 12.44 -10.20 15.51
N VAL A 162 13.28 -11.14 15.09
CA VAL A 162 13.22 -11.69 13.72
C VAL A 162 12.56 -13.06 13.80
N GLU A 163 11.51 -13.26 13.05
CA GLU A 163 10.80 -14.55 13.01
C GLU A 163 10.56 -14.97 11.54
N THR A 164 10.35 -16.26 11.33
CA THR A 164 9.90 -16.79 10.04
C THR A 164 8.45 -16.36 9.81
N ALA A 165 8.17 -15.86 8.63
CA ALA A 165 6.82 -15.43 8.28
C ALA A 165 5.85 -16.62 8.30
N PRO A 166 4.63 -16.44 8.81
CA PRO A 166 3.60 -17.47 8.69
C PRO A 166 3.36 -17.84 7.21
N LYS A 167 3.06 -19.10 6.95
CA LYS A 167 2.84 -19.59 5.58
C LYS A 167 1.74 -18.81 4.87
N TYR A 168 0.66 -18.48 5.58
CA TYR A 168 -0.49 -17.78 5.01
C TYR A 168 -0.15 -16.39 4.45
N PHE A 169 1.01 -15.81 4.77
CA PHE A 169 1.42 -14.53 4.17
C PHE A 169 1.57 -14.63 2.63
N GLU A 170 2.01 -15.79 2.14
CA GLU A 170 2.08 -15.98 0.67
C GLU A 170 0.67 -16.13 0.09
N ASP A 171 -0.20 -16.90 0.77
CA ASP A 171 -1.60 -17.09 0.35
C ASP A 171 -2.35 -15.74 0.30
N MET A 172 -2.05 -14.83 1.23
CA MET A 172 -2.63 -13.48 1.23
C MET A 172 -2.32 -12.70 -0.04
N ILE A 173 -1.13 -12.90 -0.62
CA ILE A 173 -0.75 -12.22 -1.87
C ILE A 173 -1.60 -12.73 -3.03
N ASP A 174 -1.86 -14.03 -3.06
CA ASP A 174 -2.68 -14.66 -4.09
C ASP A 174 -4.16 -14.23 -3.94
N CYS A 175 -4.68 -14.23 -2.71
CA CYS A 175 -6.03 -13.72 -2.42
C CYS A 175 -6.18 -12.27 -2.86
N HIS A 176 -5.20 -11.42 -2.53
CA HIS A 176 -5.20 -10.02 -2.98
C HIS A 176 -5.29 -9.94 -4.51
N THR A 177 -4.55 -10.78 -5.22
CA THR A 177 -4.51 -10.76 -6.68
C THR A 177 -5.87 -11.17 -7.26
N ILE A 178 -6.48 -12.23 -6.74
CA ILE A 178 -7.82 -12.70 -7.18
C ILE A 178 -8.86 -11.58 -6.96
N ILE A 179 -8.91 -11.00 -5.76
CA ILE A 179 -9.86 -9.92 -5.44
C ILE A 179 -9.63 -8.72 -6.37
N TYR A 180 -8.38 -8.27 -6.48
CA TYR A 180 -8.01 -7.12 -7.32
C TYR A 180 -8.42 -7.32 -8.79
N GLU A 181 -8.07 -8.48 -9.37
CA GLU A 181 -8.32 -8.74 -10.80
C GLU A 181 -9.83 -8.89 -11.06
N THR A 182 -10.55 -9.59 -10.18
CA THR A 182 -12.01 -9.77 -10.30
C THR A 182 -12.72 -8.41 -10.24
N GLU A 183 -12.35 -7.57 -9.28
CA GLU A 183 -13.00 -6.26 -9.11
C GLU A 183 -12.57 -5.27 -10.21
N MET A 184 -11.35 -5.38 -10.71
CA MET A 184 -10.93 -4.64 -11.92
C MET A 184 -11.79 -5.03 -13.11
N ALA A 185 -12.06 -6.33 -13.29
CA ALA A 185 -12.94 -6.79 -14.37
C ALA A 185 -14.36 -6.23 -14.17
N GLN A 186 -14.88 -6.28 -12.97
CA GLN A 186 -16.23 -5.75 -12.66
C GLN A 186 -16.32 -4.24 -12.98
N ASN A 187 -15.36 -3.46 -12.47
CA ASN A 187 -15.44 -1.99 -12.53
C ASN A 187 -15.05 -1.42 -13.91
N PHE A 188 -14.17 -2.12 -14.64
CA PHE A 188 -13.60 -1.60 -15.87
C PHE A 188 -14.01 -2.36 -17.14
N HIS A 189 -14.86 -3.39 -17.04
CA HIS A 189 -15.31 -4.17 -18.21
C HIS A 189 -15.96 -3.29 -19.26
N HIS A 190 -16.77 -2.31 -18.85
CA HIS A 190 -17.41 -1.38 -19.78
C HIS A 190 -16.37 -0.65 -20.63
N TYR A 191 -15.31 -0.12 -19.98
CA TYR A 191 -14.25 0.59 -20.72
C TYR A 191 -13.46 -0.37 -21.63
N TYR A 192 -13.30 -1.62 -21.21
CA TYR A 192 -12.64 -2.65 -22.01
C TYR A 192 -13.44 -2.90 -23.30
N LYS A 193 -14.77 -2.89 -23.25
CA LYS A 193 -15.64 -3.06 -24.41
C LYS A 193 -15.68 -1.82 -25.31
N THR A 194 -15.82 -0.64 -24.72
CA THR A 194 -16.10 0.59 -25.49
C THR A 194 -14.85 1.39 -25.87
N SER A 195 -13.77 1.25 -25.12
CA SER A 195 -12.57 2.09 -25.24
C SER A 195 -11.27 1.31 -25.09
N LYS A 196 -11.26 0.07 -25.56
CA LYS A 196 -10.13 -0.87 -25.42
C LYS A 196 -8.79 -0.28 -25.88
N GLY A 197 -8.81 0.52 -26.96
CA GLY A 197 -7.60 1.16 -27.48
C GLY A 197 -6.98 2.19 -26.53
N LYS A 198 -7.77 2.72 -25.59
CA LYS A 198 -7.33 3.74 -24.64
C LYS A 198 -6.83 3.17 -23.31
N LEU A 199 -6.90 1.85 -23.13
CA LEU A 199 -6.45 1.18 -21.89
C LEU A 199 -5.04 0.63 -22.06
N SER A 200 -4.23 0.75 -21.01
CA SER A 200 -2.89 0.14 -20.99
C SER A 200 -2.96 -1.38 -21.05
N ILE A 201 -1.85 -1.99 -21.38
CA ILE A 201 -1.74 -3.45 -21.43
C ILE A 201 -1.95 -4.05 -20.02
N GLU A 202 -1.56 -3.33 -18.98
CA GLU A 202 -1.69 -3.77 -17.57
C GLU A 202 -3.14 -3.79 -17.14
N ILE A 203 -3.91 -2.75 -17.44
CA ILE A 203 -5.35 -2.73 -17.15
C ILE A 203 -6.06 -3.83 -17.93
N LYS A 204 -5.75 -3.97 -19.22
CA LYS A 204 -6.33 -5.05 -20.05
C LYS A 204 -6.02 -6.42 -19.46
N ARG A 205 -4.79 -6.64 -19.04
CA ARG A 205 -4.35 -7.91 -18.42
C ARG A 205 -5.14 -8.18 -17.13
N ALA A 206 -5.27 -7.19 -16.25
CA ALA A 206 -6.02 -7.35 -15.01
C ALA A 206 -7.49 -7.70 -15.29
N ILE A 207 -8.10 -7.02 -16.26
CA ILE A 207 -9.50 -7.31 -16.66
C ILE A 207 -9.61 -8.75 -17.22
N ILE A 208 -8.72 -9.13 -18.15
CA ILE A 208 -8.74 -10.45 -18.78
C ILE A 208 -8.54 -11.55 -17.73
N ASN A 209 -7.62 -11.34 -16.80
CA ASN A 209 -7.38 -12.30 -15.71
C ASN A 209 -8.61 -12.38 -14.78
N GLY A 210 -9.17 -11.23 -14.42
CA GLY A 210 -10.35 -11.16 -13.56
C GLY A 210 -11.55 -11.90 -14.14
N LEU A 211 -11.71 -11.86 -15.47
CA LEU A 211 -12.78 -12.60 -16.16
C LEU A 211 -12.57 -14.13 -16.13
N LYS A 212 -11.38 -14.60 -15.80
CA LYS A 212 -11.09 -16.04 -15.70
C LYS A 212 -11.35 -16.59 -14.31
N HIS A 213 -11.32 -15.75 -13.28
CA HIS A 213 -11.61 -16.18 -11.91
C HIS A 213 -13.09 -16.54 -11.80
N SER A 214 -13.39 -17.70 -11.22
CA SER A 214 -14.78 -18.09 -10.97
C SER A 214 -15.37 -17.35 -9.78
N ALA A 215 -16.68 -17.29 -9.69
CA ALA A 215 -17.37 -16.76 -8.51
C ALA A 215 -16.92 -17.49 -7.23
N LYS A 216 -16.65 -18.79 -7.35
CA LYS A 216 -16.12 -19.59 -6.23
C LYS A 216 -14.74 -19.10 -5.78
N ASP A 217 -13.82 -18.86 -6.73
CA ASP A 217 -12.47 -18.38 -6.40
C ASP A 217 -12.53 -17.04 -5.68
N TYR A 218 -13.35 -16.14 -6.17
CA TYR A 218 -13.54 -14.82 -5.56
C TYR A 218 -14.14 -14.93 -4.15
N ALA A 219 -15.19 -15.74 -3.98
CA ALA A 219 -15.81 -15.95 -2.67
C ALA A 219 -14.80 -16.53 -1.66
N LEU A 220 -14.01 -17.53 -2.08
CA LEU A 220 -12.98 -18.14 -1.24
C LEU A 220 -11.89 -17.12 -0.87
N ALA A 221 -11.51 -16.25 -1.80
CA ALA A 221 -10.51 -15.21 -1.53
C ALA A 221 -11.03 -14.19 -0.51
N LEU A 222 -12.31 -13.81 -0.57
CA LEU A 222 -12.93 -12.92 0.42
C LEU A 222 -13.01 -13.56 1.81
N ASP A 223 -13.37 -14.84 1.89
CA ASP A 223 -13.41 -15.55 3.17
C ASP A 223 -11.99 -15.70 3.76
N ALA A 224 -11.02 -16.01 2.92
CA ALA A 224 -9.62 -16.07 3.32
C ALA A 224 -9.12 -14.72 3.82
N MET A 225 -9.49 -13.62 3.16
CA MET A 225 -9.15 -12.26 3.59
C MET A 225 -9.61 -12.02 5.03
N ARG A 226 -10.86 -12.37 5.35
CA ARG A 226 -11.43 -12.21 6.70
C ARG A 226 -10.66 -13.06 7.73
N THR A 227 -10.36 -14.30 7.35
CA THR A 227 -9.62 -15.25 8.20
C THR A 227 -8.20 -14.75 8.49
N TYR A 228 -7.49 -14.33 7.45
CA TYR A 228 -6.11 -13.86 7.60
C TYR A 228 -6.02 -12.56 8.39
N SER A 229 -7.01 -11.69 8.25
CA SER A 229 -7.08 -10.46 9.06
C SER A 229 -7.17 -10.80 10.55
N LYS A 230 -8.02 -11.77 10.92
CA LYS A 230 -8.13 -12.25 12.30
C LYS A 230 -6.84 -12.94 12.77
N ASN A 231 -6.16 -13.67 11.89
CA ASN A 231 -4.90 -14.35 12.25
C ASN A 231 -3.80 -13.35 12.63
N LEU A 232 -3.85 -12.12 12.09
CA LEU A 232 -2.89 -11.08 12.48
C LEU A 232 -3.08 -10.63 13.94
N ASP A 233 -4.28 -10.77 14.50
CA ASP A 233 -4.53 -10.40 15.90
C ASP A 233 -3.61 -11.15 16.85
N SER A 234 -3.35 -12.43 16.60
CA SER A 234 -2.42 -13.24 17.42
C SER A 234 -0.98 -12.73 17.38
N ILE A 235 -0.60 -12.06 16.26
CA ILE A 235 0.71 -11.40 16.16
C ILE A 235 0.70 -10.12 17.00
N PHE A 236 -0.37 -9.33 16.91
CA PHE A 236 -0.50 -8.07 17.63
C PHE A 236 -0.74 -8.23 19.13
N GLU A 237 -1.11 -9.42 19.61
CA GLU A 237 -1.09 -9.76 21.05
C GLU A 237 0.34 -9.82 21.58
N ARG A 238 1.31 -10.15 20.72
CA ARG A 238 2.72 -10.34 21.10
C ARG A 238 3.60 -9.15 20.75
N PHE A 239 3.25 -8.39 19.73
CA PHE A 239 4.06 -7.31 19.16
C PHE A 239 3.19 -6.09 18.86
N ASP A 240 3.77 -4.91 19.07
CA ASP A 240 3.08 -3.64 18.81
C ASP A 240 3.03 -3.29 17.32
N ALA A 241 4.00 -3.79 16.53
CA ALA A 241 3.98 -3.60 15.08
C ALA A 241 4.85 -4.63 14.36
N ILE A 242 4.51 -4.84 13.08
CA ILE A 242 5.30 -5.64 12.15
C ILE A 242 6.16 -4.68 11.32
N ILE A 243 7.44 -4.97 11.23
CA ILE A 243 8.38 -4.24 10.36
C ILE A 243 8.54 -5.03 9.07
N THR A 244 8.48 -4.34 7.94
CA THR A 244 8.60 -4.94 6.62
C THR A 244 9.21 -3.91 5.65
N PRO A 245 9.89 -4.33 4.58
CA PRO A 245 10.29 -3.38 3.54
C PRO A 245 9.07 -2.70 2.92
N SER A 246 9.19 -1.41 2.65
CA SER A 246 8.13 -0.64 1.97
C SER A 246 8.14 -0.89 0.45
N SER A 247 9.27 -1.37 -0.08
CA SER A 247 9.49 -1.64 -1.51
C SER A 247 10.55 -2.73 -1.66
N CYS A 248 10.77 -3.17 -2.91
CA CYS A 248 11.83 -4.15 -3.21
C CYS A 248 13.23 -3.55 -3.16
N GLY A 249 13.34 -2.25 -2.95
CA GLY A 249 14.63 -1.59 -2.93
C GLY A 249 14.53 -0.11 -3.26
N ILE A 250 15.63 0.43 -3.75
CA ILE A 250 15.68 1.82 -4.21
C ILE A 250 14.82 1.97 -5.47
N ALA A 251 14.40 3.20 -5.76
CA ALA A 251 13.56 3.50 -6.92
C ALA A 251 14.22 3.00 -8.22
N ASP A 252 13.44 2.34 -9.06
CA ASP A 252 13.92 1.80 -10.35
C ASP A 252 14.34 2.94 -11.29
N LYS A 253 15.37 2.69 -12.12
CA LYS A 253 15.74 3.61 -13.21
C LYS A 253 14.68 3.59 -14.31
N GLY A 254 14.43 4.77 -14.89
CA GLY A 254 13.43 4.94 -15.94
C GLY A 254 12.01 5.10 -15.41
N PHE A 255 11.04 5.14 -16.31
CA PHE A 255 9.66 5.51 -16.00
C PHE A 255 8.63 4.47 -16.47
N LYS A 256 9.10 3.30 -16.93
CA LYS A 256 8.22 2.22 -17.43
C LYS A 256 7.65 1.36 -16.30
N THR A 257 8.03 1.62 -15.05
CA THR A 257 7.56 0.87 -13.90
C THR A 257 7.38 1.82 -12.71
N THR A 258 6.51 1.44 -11.80
CA THR A 258 6.34 2.13 -10.51
C THR A 258 6.81 1.26 -9.35
N GLY A 259 7.51 0.16 -9.68
CA GLY A 259 8.00 -0.83 -8.71
C GLY A 259 6.95 -1.88 -8.34
N SER A 260 7.38 -2.94 -7.68
CA SER A 260 6.52 -4.05 -7.26
C SER A 260 5.78 -3.73 -5.95
N PRO A 261 4.48 -4.05 -5.85
CA PRO A 261 3.72 -3.89 -4.60
C PRO A 261 3.80 -5.10 -3.66
N GLU A 262 4.66 -6.08 -3.94
CA GLU A 262 4.64 -7.39 -3.28
C GLU A 262 4.82 -7.35 -1.76
N PHE A 263 5.49 -6.33 -1.21
CA PHE A 263 5.63 -6.16 0.24
C PHE A 263 4.43 -5.45 0.87
N ASN A 264 3.49 -4.95 0.05
CA ASN A 264 2.37 -4.13 0.54
C ASN A 264 1.02 -4.83 0.42
N LYS A 265 0.87 -5.78 -0.53
CA LYS A 265 -0.39 -6.47 -0.82
C LYS A 265 -1.02 -7.09 0.43
N ILE A 266 -0.20 -7.75 1.27
CA ILE A 266 -0.64 -8.40 2.52
C ILE A 266 -1.38 -7.39 3.40
N TRP A 267 -0.79 -6.22 3.59
CA TRP A 267 -1.30 -5.21 4.52
C TRP A 267 -2.51 -4.46 3.95
N SER A 268 -2.59 -4.34 2.62
CA SER A 268 -3.79 -3.81 1.95
C SER A 268 -4.94 -4.79 2.09
N LEU A 269 -4.69 -6.09 1.84
CA LEU A 269 -5.68 -7.16 1.99
C LEU A 269 -6.18 -7.24 3.43
N ALA A 270 -5.28 -7.15 4.41
CA ALA A 270 -5.62 -7.30 5.83
C ALA A 270 -6.30 -6.04 6.41
N HIS A 271 -6.42 -4.95 5.65
CA HIS A 271 -7.06 -3.72 6.07
C HIS A 271 -6.36 -3.00 7.24
N VAL A 272 -5.15 -3.45 7.64
CA VAL A 272 -4.39 -2.87 8.77
C VAL A 272 -3.70 -1.57 8.37
N PRO A 273 -3.47 -0.66 9.33
CA PRO A 273 -2.75 0.57 9.02
C PRO A 273 -1.28 0.28 8.68
N CYS A 274 -0.72 1.08 7.78
CA CYS A 274 0.69 0.98 7.38
C CYS A 274 1.31 2.37 7.30
N ILE A 275 2.56 2.47 7.73
CA ILE A 275 3.31 3.71 7.60
C ILE A 275 4.69 3.40 7.00
N SER A 276 5.07 4.16 5.98
CA SER A 276 6.43 4.14 5.43
C SER A 276 7.22 5.28 6.07
N LEU A 277 8.37 4.94 6.66
CA LEU A 277 9.25 5.91 7.32
C LEU A 277 10.63 5.84 6.64
N PRO A 278 11.22 6.99 6.22
CA PRO A 278 12.59 7.01 5.75
C PRO A 278 13.54 6.73 6.94
N ILE A 279 14.43 5.72 6.77
CA ILE A 279 15.47 5.40 7.77
C ILE A 279 16.84 5.75 7.18
N UNK A 280 17.60 6.64 7.90
CA UNK A 280 18.84 7.17 7.47
C UNK A 280 19.86 6.55 7.24
#